data_701a65a1d480fdea8359628de6e91dd2
#
_entry.id   701a65a1d480fdea8359628de6e91dd2
#
_cell.length_a   1.000
_cell.length_b   1.000
_cell.length_c   1.000
_cell.angle_alpha   90.00
_cell.angle_beta   90.00
_cell.angle_gamma   90.00
#
_symmetry.space_group_name_H-M   'P 1'
#
loop_
_entity.id
_entity.type
_entity.pdbx_description
1 polymer ?
#
loop_
_entity_poly.entity_id
_entity_poly.type
_entity_poly.pdbx_seq_one_letter_code
_entity_poly.pdbx_strand_id
1 'polypeptide(L)'
;MRKIIAFLTIVIFASYAYGEFSLIKLGIDNNNTVLVTGGIQGDEPGGFMSANLLARGYEITSGSLYVVPNLNMPSIIKKSRGINGDMNRKFDTLSDKDPEKDIVEQIKSLVLQPNITMLINLHDGSGFYRPKYINKMMNPNRWGNIAIIDQATLPNAIYGDLEATANKVVKELNKHLLDPKHKYHLRNTHTAKGDKEMLKSLSYFAIKNGKAAYANEASKTLPVHERVYYHLIAVEEYLKLAGIGFKRKFELTPQGVKKALDEDLSVLVCGKFMFYSPKSRLGYIPLSNDGELEFDCDNALVALTKNKDEYNIHYGNKIVTRFTPEFFEYSNLINEIEIRIDEREPKFVILGQKISAKNSFEIIKRDGVRTNIIGYGTTPVDESGIKISKDMIKSRFSMDKDESIYRVEFYEETDSKDKFIGMILVEFVK
;
A
#
# COMPACT_ATOMS: atom_id res chain seq x y z
N MET A 1 -1.16 -34.25 -16.95
CA MET A 1 -0.52 -33.88 -15.66
C MET A 1 -0.64 -32.37 -15.49
N ARG A 2 -1.59 -31.90 -14.70
CA ARG A 2 -1.77 -30.46 -14.40
C ARG A 2 -0.75 -30.08 -13.33
N LYS A 3 0.18 -29.19 -13.68
CA LYS A 3 1.09 -28.56 -12.72
C LYS A 3 0.29 -27.60 -11.86
N ILE A 4 0.11 -27.95 -10.59
CA ILE A 4 -0.38 -27.05 -9.55
C ILE A 4 0.77 -26.09 -9.27
N ILE A 5 0.61 -24.84 -9.71
CA ILE A 5 1.49 -23.73 -9.31
C ILE A 5 0.97 -23.29 -7.93
N ALA A 6 1.68 -23.69 -6.89
CA ALA A 6 1.42 -23.19 -5.55
C ALA A 6 1.82 -21.70 -5.51
N PHE A 7 0.85 -20.80 -5.45
CA PHE A 7 1.05 -19.42 -5.04
C PHE A 7 1.43 -19.42 -3.57
N LEU A 8 2.69 -19.16 -3.27
CA LEU A 8 3.12 -18.89 -1.92
C LEU A 8 2.64 -17.48 -1.54
N THR A 9 1.47 -17.40 -0.94
CA THR A 9 0.96 -16.17 -0.33
C THR A 9 1.80 -15.93 0.92
N ILE A 10 2.75 -15.00 0.85
CA ILE A 10 3.46 -14.54 2.04
C ILE A 10 2.47 -13.68 2.81
N VAL A 11 1.91 -14.25 3.86
CA VAL A 11 1.12 -13.51 4.86
C VAL A 11 2.13 -12.68 5.65
N ILE A 12 2.15 -11.38 5.40
CA ILE A 12 2.91 -10.42 6.19
C ILE A 12 2.02 -10.03 7.37
N PHE A 13 2.30 -10.57 8.54
CA PHE A 13 1.72 -10.07 9.78
C PHE A 13 2.26 -8.66 10.02
N ALA A 14 1.43 -7.66 9.80
CA ALA A 14 1.78 -6.26 10.06
C ALA A 14 1.39 -5.87 11.48
N SER A 15 2.07 -6.41 12.48
CA SER A 15 2.15 -5.72 13.77
C SER A 15 3.21 -4.63 13.60
N TYR A 16 2.79 -3.38 13.38
CA TYR A 16 3.73 -2.26 13.33
C TYR A 16 4.26 -1.94 14.72
N ALA A 17 5.29 -2.65 15.17
CA ALA A 17 6.27 -2.07 16.07
C ALA A 17 6.93 -0.90 15.31
N TYR A 18 7.13 0.25 15.96
CA TYR A 18 7.86 1.39 15.42
C TYR A 18 9.20 0.89 14.86
N GLY A 19 9.37 0.88 13.52
CA GLY A 19 10.67 0.59 12.93
C GLY A 19 10.73 -0.45 11.81
N GLU A 20 9.63 -0.94 11.25
CA GLU A 20 9.68 -1.90 10.15
C GLU A 20 9.11 -1.32 8.85
N PHE A 21 9.75 -1.65 7.71
CA PHE A 21 9.23 -1.43 6.38
C PHE A 21 8.81 -2.76 5.72
N SER A 22 7.92 -2.70 4.74
CA SER A 22 7.46 -3.88 4.01
C SER A 22 8.31 -4.09 2.78
N LEU A 23 9.01 -5.24 2.69
CA LEU A 23 9.72 -5.66 1.49
C LEU A 23 8.85 -6.63 0.67
N ILE A 24 8.43 -6.21 -0.52
CA ILE A 24 7.68 -7.03 -1.46
C ILE A 24 8.62 -7.49 -2.57
N LYS A 25 8.72 -8.81 -2.75
CA LYS A 25 9.55 -9.45 -3.78
C LYS A 25 8.67 -9.94 -4.90
N LEU A 26 8.99 -9.53 -6.13
CA LEU A 26 8.24 -9.88 -7.34
C LEU A 26 9.17 -10.53 -8.37
N GLY A 27 8.63 -11.50 -9.10
CA GLY A 27 9.39 -12.27 -10.09
C GLY A 27 10.19 -13.41 -9.47
N ILE A 28 11.29 -13.77 -10.10
CA ILE A 28 12.16 -14.86 -9.67
C ILE A 28 13.50 -14.28 -9.22
N ASP A 29 13.85 -14.49 -7.97
CA ASP A 29 15.12 -14.04 -7.40
C ASP A 29 16.30 -14.50 -8.26
N ASN A 30 17.14 -13.53 -8.64
CA ASN A 30 18.35 -13.77 -9.42
C ASN A 30 19.41 -12.69 -9.07
N ASN A 31 20.59 -12.79 -9.70
CA ASN A 31 21.69 -11.85 -9.43
C ASN A 31 21.51 -10.46 -10.11
N ASN A 32 20.35 -10.17 -10.69
CA ASN A 32 20.01 -8.88 -11.30
C ASN A 32 18.65 -8.42 -10.81
N THR A 33 18.63 -7.87 -9.60
CA THR A 33 17.42 -7.38 -8.94
C THR A 33 17.43 -5.85 -8.91
N VAL A 34 16.33 -5.25 -9.37
CA VAL A 34 16.06 -3.82 -9.19
C VAL A 34 15.32 -3.61 -7.87
N LEU A 35 15.79 -2.68 -7.04
CA LEU A 35 15.14 -2.24 -5.82
C LEU A 35 14.46 -0.89 -6.06
N VAL A 36 13.14 -0.83 -5.89
CA VAL A 36 12.36 0.42 -5.94
C VAL A 36 11.90 0.77 -4.54
N THR A 37 12.20 2.00 -4.10
CA THR A 37 11.83 2.48 -2.77
C THR A 37 10.96 3.73 -2.85
N GLY A 38 10.02 3.85 -1.90
CA GLY A 38 9.23 5.04 -1.68
C GLY A 38 8.99 5.29 -0.19
N GLY A 39 8.55 6.49 0.16
CA GLY A 39 8.14 6.78 1.53
C GLY A 39 9.28 7.00 2.51
N ILE A 40 10.50 7.31 2.06
CA ILE A 40 11.57 7.76 2.94
C ILE A 40 11.24 9.11 3.59
N GLN A 41 10.41 9.90 2.90
CA GLN A 41 9.82 11.15 3.36
C GLN A 41 8.30 11.06 3.26
N GLY A 42 7.60 11.26 4.39
CA GLY A 42 6.16 10.98 4.48
C GLY A 42 5.26 12.06 3.86
N ASP A 43 5.80 13.22 3.51
CA ASP A 43 5.12 14.29 2.78
C ASP A 43 5.20 14.15 1.24
N GLU A 44 5.65 12.99 0.74
CA GLU A 44 5.89 12.71 -0.67
C GLU A 44 5.01 11.56 -1.22
N PRO A 45 3.67 11.76 -1.29
CA PRO A 45 2.74 10.69 -1.65
C PRO A 45 2.90 10.16 -3.07
N GLY A 46 3.44 10.90 -4.01
CA GLY A 46 3.73 10.39 -5.35
C GLY A 46 4.71 9.22 -5.30
N GLY A 47 5.79 9.34 -4.50
CA GLY A 47 6.80 8.30 -4.37
C GLY A 47 6.26 7.01 -3.75
N PHE A 48 5.68 7.08 -2.54
CA PHE A 48 5.23 5.87 -1.85
C PHE A 48 3.98 5.23 -2.48
N MET A 49 3.06 6.00 -3.04
CA MET A 49 1.91 5.46 -3.77
C MET A 49 2.34 4.79 -5.08
N SER A 50 3.38 5.30 -5.75
CA SER A 50 3.94 4.66 -6.95
C SER A 50 4.56 3.30 -6.62
N ALA A 51 5.39 3.24 -5.57
CA ALA A 51 5.98 1.99 -5.12
C ALA A 51 4.90 0.97 -4.70
N ASN A 52 3.86 1.41 -3.98
CA ASN A 52 2.75 0.55 -3.60
C ASN A 52 1.94 0.04 -4.80
N LEU A 53 1.65 0.91 -5.77
CA LEU A 53 0.93 0.50 -6.99
C LEU A 53 1.79 -0.44 -7.86
N LEU A 54 3.11 -0.23 -7.90
CA LEU A 54 4.05 -1.15 -8.54
C LEU A 54 3.98 -2.54 -7.88
N ALA A 55 4.01 -2.62 -6.55
CA ALA A 55 3.96 -3.89 -5.83
C ALA A 55 2.66 -4.67 -6.06
N ARG A 56 1.51 -4.01 -6.21
CA ARG A 56 0.19 -4.65 -6.30
C ARG A 56 -0.34 -4.79 -7.74
N GLY A 57 -0.04 -3.81 -8.57
CA GLY A 57 -0.59 -3.67 -9.92
C GLY A 57 0.27 -4.27 -11.03
N TYR A 58 1.45 -4.82 -10.71
CA TYR A 58 2.36 -5.41 -11.69
C TYR A 58 2.58 -6.90 -11.45
N GLU A 59 2.74 -7.63 -12.54
CA GLU A 59 3.23 -8.99 -12.60
C GLU A 59 4.60 -8.96 -13.26
N ILE A 60 5.63 -9.44 -12.60
CA ILE A 60 6.97 -9.58 -13.17
C ILE A 60 7.06 -10.90 -13.93
N THR A 61 7.21 -10.82 -15.25
CA THR A 61 7.21 -11.98 -16.16
C THR A 61 8.61 -12.56 -16.39
N SER A 62 9.64 -11.75 -16.17
CA SER A 62 11.05 -12.18 -16.16
C SER A 62 11.90 -11.24 -15.32
N GLY A 63 12.93 -11.77 -14.66
CA GLY A 63 13.80 -11.01 -13.77
C GLY A 63 13.28 -10.91 -12.35
N SER A 64 13.87 -10.02 -11.56
CA SER A 64 13.59 -9.83 -10.13
C SER A 64 13.41 -8.35 -9.78
N LEU A 65 12.35 -8.05 -9.06
CA LEU A 65 12.02 -6.72 -8.59
C LEU A 65 11.69 -6.75 -7.10
N TYR A 66 12.41 -5.96 -6.32
CA TYR A 66 12.11 -5.71 -4.91
C TYR A 66 11.50 -4.32 -4.75
N VAL A 67 10.42 -4.23 -3.97
CA VAL A 67 9.69 -2.97 -3.75
C VAL A 67 9.52 -2.72 -2.26
N VAL A 68 9.86 -1.51 -1.82
CA VAL A 68 9.60 -1.01 -0.47
C VAL A 68 8.77 0.26 -0.55
N PRO A 69 7.45 0.21 -0.32
CA PRO A 69 6.59 1.38 -0.44
C PRO A 69 6.67 2.35 0.76
N ASN A 70 7.10 1.88 1.92
CA ASN A 70 6.88 2.53 3.21
C ASN A 70 8.17 2.59 4.07
N LEU A 71 9.27 3.09 3.51
CA LEU A 71 10.55 3.18 4.23
C LEU A 71 10.43 3.88 5.60
N ASN A 72 9.54 4.86 5.74
CA ASN A 72 9.30 5.59 7.00
C ASN A 72 7.79 5.74 7.23
N MET A 73 7.11 4.64 7.57
CA MET A 73 5.66 4.64 7.79
C MET A 73 5.19 5.64 8.86
N PRO A 74 5.88 5.84 9.99
CA PRO A 74 5.51 6.86 10.97
C PRO A 74 5.49 8.28 10.37
N SER A 75 6.46 8.63 9.54
CA SER A 75 6.49 9.92 8.85
C SER A 75 5.40 10.06 7.79
N ILE A 76 5.06 8.97 7.08
CA ILE A 76 3.93 8.91 6.14
C ILE A 76 2.62 9.22 6.86
N ILE A 77 2.33 8.54 7.97
CA ILE A 77 1.12 8.75 8.79
C ILE A 77 1.03 10.21 9.27
N LYS A 78 2.15 10.79 9.68
CA LYS A 78 2.23 12.18 10.17
C LYS A 78 2.27 13.22 9.05
N LYS A 79 2.32 12.82 7.77
CA LYS A 79 2.48 13.73 6.60
C LYS A 79 3.70 14.63 6.73
N SER A 80 4.75 14.13 7.31
CA SER A 80 5.96 14.87 7.64
C SER A 80 7.11 14.40 6.78
N ARG A 81 8.03 15.32 6.46
CA ARG A 81 9.31 14.97 5.81
C ARG A 81 10.10 13.94 6.66
N GLY A 82 10.01 14.05 7.99
CA GLY A 82 10.58 13.10 8.95
C GLY A 82 10.20 13.49 10.37
N ILE A 83 9.71 12.53 11.18
CA ILE A 83 9.33 12.78 12.58
C ILE A 83 10.55 12.92 13.50
N ASN A 84 11.66 12.28 13.14
CA ASN A 84 12.94 12.34 13.87
C ASN A 84 14.03 13.00 13.00
N GLY A 85 13.66 13.99 12.18
CA GLY A 85 14.53 14.58 11.16
C GLY A 85 14.38 13.84 9.81
N ASP A 86 15.02 14.36 8.78
CA ASP A 86 14.98 13.78 7.43
C ASP A 86 15.76 12.47 7.37
N MET A 87 15.06 11.32 7.25
CA MET A 87 15.70 10.01 7.15
C MET A 87 16.64 9.92 5.95
N ASN A 88 16.35 10.63 4.83
CA ASN A 88 17.24 10.68 3.67
C ASN A 88 18.52 11.51 3.90
N ARG A 89 18.84 11.82 5.16
CA ARG A 89 20.09 12.43 5.62
C ARG A 89 20.81 11.60 6.68
N LYS A 90 20.48 10.30 6.78
CA LYS A 90 20.96 9.42 7.84
C LYS A 90 21.82 8.25 7.33
N PHE A 91 22.16 8.19 6.04
CA PHE A 91 22.85 7.04 5.44
C PHE A 91 24.38 7.11 5.43
N ASP A 92 24.97 8.18 5.93
CA ASP A 92 26.42 8.25 6.15
C ASP A 92 26.74 7.86 7.60
N THR A 93 26.97 8.81 8.48
CA THR A 93 27.18 8.59 9.92
C THR A 93 25.90 8.85 10.69
N LEU A 94 25.52 7.91 11.57
CA LEU A 94 24.33 8.01 12.40
C LEU A 94 24.71 7.74 13.86
N SER A 95 24.16 8.53 14.79
CA SER A 95 24.36 8.35 16.23
C SER A 95 23.68 7.05 16.69
N ASP A 96 24.32 6.34 17.63
CA ASP A 96 23.74 5.16 18.30
C ASP A 96 22.44 5.46 19.04
N LYS A 97 22.22 6.75 19.37
CA LYS A 97 21.00 7.21 20.07
C LYS A 97 19.91 7.69 19.11
N ASP A 98 20.14 7.66 17.77
CA ASP A 98 19.09 8.05 16.83
C ASP A 98 17.95 7.02 16.87
N PRO A 99 16.69 7.45 17.08
CA PRO A 99 15.56 6.52 17.18
C PRO A 99 15.26 5.76 15.88
N GLU A 100 15.82 6.20 14.73
CA GLU A 100 15.68 5.54 13.45
C GLU A 100 16.91 4.70 13.06
N LYS A 101 17.87 4.47 13.99
CA LYS A 101 19.10 3.73 13.69
C LYS A 101 18.83 2.35 13.14
N ASP A 102 18.00 1.57 13.81
CA ASP A 102 17.77 0.17 13.46
C ASP A 102 17.13 0.04 12.07
N ILE A 103 16.15 0.88 11.74
CA ILE A 103 15.53 0.87 10.42
C ILE A 103 16.50 1.35 9.33
N VAL A 104 17.31 2.35 9.60
CA VAL A 104 18.34 2.83 8.65
C VAL A 104 19.36 1.73 8.35
N GLU A 105 19.83 0.99 9.37
CA GLU A 105 20.76 -0.14 9.17
C GLU A 105 20.09 -1.31 8.42
N GLN A 106 18.82 -1.58 8.64
CA GLN A 106 18.06 -2.56 7.85
C GLN A 106 17.97 -2.15 6.38
N ILE A 107 17.69 -0.87 6.09
CA ILE A 107 17.66 -0.34 4.72
C ILE A 107 19.04 -0.45 4.07
N LYS A 108 20.12 -0.10 4.78
CA LYS A 108 21.51 -0.25 4.30
C LYS A 108 21.79 -1.72 3.96
N SER A 109 21.44 -2.64 4.86
CA SER A 109 21.62 -4.07 4.66
C SER A 109 20.87 -4.60 3.44
N LEU A 110 19.65 -4.12 3.20
CA LEU A 110 18.87 -4.46 2.01
C LEU A 110 19.58 -3.99 0.73
N VAL A 111 20.03 -2.74 0.67
CA VAL A 111 20.73 -2.18 -0.50
C VAL A 111 22.04 -2.93 -0.78
N LEU A 112 22.73 -3.40 0.25
CA LEU A 112 24.00 -4.11 0.14
C LEU A 112 23.84 -5.59 -0.28
N GLN A 113 22.63 -6.14 -0.38
CA GLN A 113 22.45 -7.51 -0.84
C GLN A 113 23.14 -7.72 -2.21
N PRO A 114 23.87 -8.83 -2.41
CA PRO A 114 24.64 -9.06 -3.64
C PRO A 114 23.81 -9.04 -4.93
N ASN A 115 22.56 -9.51 -4.85
CA ASN A 115 21.64 -9.57 -5.98
C ASN A 115 21.06 -8.19 -6.36
N ILE A 116 21.10 -7.17 -5.49
CA ILE A 116 20.64 -5.81 -5.83
C ILE A 116 21.69 -5.15 -6.73
N THR A 117 21.29 -4.82 -7.94
CA THR A 117 22.16 -4.19 -8.96
C THR A 117 21.81 -2.75 -9.25
N MET A 118 20.56 -2.36 -8.98
CA MET A 118 20.06 -1.01 -9.20
C MET A 118 19.08 -0.59 -8.10
N LEU A 119 19.24 0.63 -7.58
CA LEU A 119 18.29 1.29 -6.69
C LEU A 119 17.56 2.42 -7.43
N ILE A 120 16.23 2.46 -7.32
CA ILE A 120 15.40 3.58 -7.77
C ILE A 120 14.67 4.14 -6.55
N ASN A 121 14.99 5.37 -6.15
CA ASN A 121 14.38 6.04 -5.01
C ASN A 121 13.37 7.09 -5.49
N LEU A 122 12.10 6.96 -5.09
CA LEU A 122 10.99 7.77 -5.58
C LEU A 122 10.65 8.88 -4.59
N HIS A 123 10.62 10.11 -5.09
CA HIS A 123 10.42 11.33 -4.33
C HIS A 123 9.44 12.31 -4.99
N ASP A 124 8.97 13.29 -4.24
CA ASP A 124 8.21 14.42 -4.77
C ASP A 124 8.93 15.75 -4.45
N GLY A 125 9.31 16.49 -5.48
CA GLY A 125 10.00 17.78 -5.34
C GLY A 125 9.10 19.01 -5.52
N SER A 126 9.53 20.15 -5.00
CA SER A 126 8.78 21.40 -5.14
C SER A 126 8.96 22.03 -6.53
N GLY A 127 7.86 22.53 -7.11
CA GLY A 127 7.86 23.23 -8.42
C GLY A 127 8.39 22.35 -9.55
N PHE A 128 9.01 22.95 -10.54
CA PHE A 128 9.61 22.24 -11.68
C PHE A 128 11.07 22.71 -11.85
N TYR A 129 11.99 21.79 -11.80
CA TYR A 129 13.40 22.09 -12.06
C TYR A 129 13.59 22.60 -13.49
N ARG A 130 14.38 23.64 -13.62
CA ARG A 130 14.86 24.17 -14.91
C ARG A 130 16.34 24.56 -14.76
N PRO A 131 17.17 24.23 -15.76
CA PRO A 131 18.61 24.62 -15.71
C PRO A 131 18.83 26.13 -15.63
N LYS A 132 17.84 26.94 -16.09
CA LYS A 132 17.87 28.40 -16.02
C LYS A 132 16.61 28.90 -15.30
N TYR A 133 16.70 30.05 -14.67
CA TYR A 133 15.58 30.73 -14.05
C TYR A 133 14.53 31.15 -15.10
N ILE A 134 13.30 30.70 -14.93
CA ILE A 134 12.15 31.12 -15.74
C ILE A 134 11.20 31.94 -14.85
N ASN A 135 10.83 31.40 -13.68
CA ASN A 135 9.98 32.06 -12.69
C ASN A 135 10.14 31.37 -11.32
N LYS A 136 9.39 31.84 -10.31
CA LYS A 136 9.42 31.32 -8.95
C LYS A 136 9.18 29.80 -8.86
N MET A 137 8.37 29.24 -9.75
CA MET A 137 8.03 27.81 -9.76
C MET A 137 8.89 26.97 -10.71
N MET A 138 9.63 27.62 -11.62
CA MET A 138 10.45 27.00 -12.66
C MET A 138 11.85 27.61 -12.63
N ASN A 139 12.80 26.97 -11.93
CA ASN A 139 14.16 27.49 -11.74
C ASN A 139 15.11 26.39 -11.24
N PRO A 140 16.43 26.66 -11.15
CA PRO A 140 17.42 25.67 -10.71
C PRO A 140 17.29 25.21 -9.25
N ASN A 141 16.57 25.96 -8.40
CA ASN A 141 16.37 25.62 -6.98
C ASN A 141 15.13 24.74 -6.75
N ARG A 142 14.43 24.35 -7.81
CA ARG A 142 13.30 23.44 -7.75
C ARG A 142 13.75 21.98 -7.98
N TRP A 143 12.98 21.05 -7.44
CA TRP A 143 13.29 19.63 -7.47
C TRP A 143 12.24 18.77 -8.19
N GLY A 144 11.08 19.33 -8.54
CA GLY A 144 10.03 18.57 -9.24
C GLY A 144 10.38 18.30 -10.71
N ASN A 145 9.95 17.17 -11.20
CA ASN A 145 10.12 16.66 -12.57
C ASN A 145 11.59 16.57 -13.01
N ILE A 146 12.37 15.82 -12.23
CA ILE A 146 13.76 15.51 -12.56
C ILE A 146 14.10 14.03 -12.31
N ALA A 147 15.01 13.51 -13.10
CA ALA A 147 15.81 12.34 -12.74
C ALA A 147 17.12 12.84 -12.11
N ILE A 148 17.54 12.25 -11.00
CA ILE A 148 18.74 12.66 -10.25
C ILE A 148 19.75 11.52 -10.29
N ILE A 149 21.00 11.90 -10.54
CA ILE A 149 22.19 11.08 -10.36
C ILE A 149 23.21 11.82 -9.52
N ASP A 150 24.03 11.09 -8.77
CA ASP A 150 25.08 11.66 -7.92
C ASP A 150 26.39 11.89 -8.66
N GLN A 151 26.59 11.16 -9.77
CA GLN A 151 27.75 11.26 -10.67
C GLN A 151 27.41 10.69 -12.05
N ALA A 152 28.22 10.98 -13.07
CA ALA A 152 27.91 10.54 -14.45
C ALA A 152 28.12 9.03 -14.64
N THR A 153 29.18 8.47 -14.05
CA THR A 153 29.54 7.06 -14.20
C THR A 153 29.95 6.45 -12.87
N LEU A 154 29.67 5.16 -12.69
CA LEU A 154 30.09 4.33 -11.57
C LEU A 154 30.88 3.15 -12.12
N PRO A 155 32.24 3.19 -12.12
CA PRO A 155 33.06 2.14 -12.67
C PRO A 155 32.77 0.78 -12.03
N ASN A 156 32.82 -0.28 -12.82
CA ASN A 156 32.61 -1.67 -12.43
C ASN A 156 31.20 -2.03 -11.90
N ALA A 157 30.28 -1.07 -11.82
CA ALA A 157 28.89 -1.38 -11.46
C ALA A 157 28.08 -1.85 -12.68
N ILE A 158 27.21 -2.83 -12.47
CA ILE A 158 26.15 -3.13 -13.42
C ILE A 158 25.27 -1.89 -13.52
N TYR A 159 24.95 -1.45 -14.75
CA TYR A 159 24.24 -0.19 -15.01
C TYR A 159 24.99 1.08 -14.55
N GLY A 160 26.32 1.02 -14.48
CA GLY A 160 27.17 2.12 -13.97
C GLY A 160 27.31 3.34 -14.90
N ASP A 161 26.80 3.31 -16.14
CA ASP A 161 26.64 4.50 -16.99
C ASP A 161 25.36 5.25 -16.57
N LEU A 162 25.46 5.95 -15.43
CA LEU A 162 24.33 6.57 -14.77
C LEU A 162 23.72 7.67 -15.62
N GLU A 163 24.55 8.49 -16.26
CA GLU A 163 24.11 9.62 -17.06
C GLU A 163 23.38 9.16 -18.34
N ALA A 164 23.94 8.19 -19.07
CA ALA A 164 23.30 7.66 -20.26
C ALA A 164 21.99 6.95 -19.94
N THR A 165 21.94 6.17 -18.85
CA THR A 165 20.72 5.49 -18.39
C THR A 165 19.63 6.50 -17.99
N ALA A 166 19.96 7.49 -17.16
CA ALA A 166 18.99 8.50 -16.75
C ALA A 166 18.50 9.38 -17.91
N ASN A 167 19.36 9.68 -18.89
CA ASN A 167 18.95 10.40 -20.10
C ASN A 167 17.92 9.61 -20.95
N LYS A 168 18.05 8.27 -21.05
CA LYS A 168 17.03 7.43 -21.71
C LYS A 168 15.70 7.54 -20.99
N VAL A 169 15.69 7.46 -19.67
CA VAL A 169 14.48 7.59 -18.85
C VAL A 169 13.84 8.98 -18.99
N VAL A 170 14.63 10.05 -18.94
CA VAL A 170 14.15 11.43 -19.17
C VAL A 170 13.57 11.59 -20.58
N LYS A 171 14.20 10.99 -21.58
CA LYS A 171 13.69 11.00 -22.96
C LYS A 171 12.35 10.30 -23.06
N GLU A 172 12.19 9.16 -22.39
CA GLU A 172 10.92 8.42 -22.36
C GLU A 172 9.83 9.23 -21.66
N LEU A 173 10.09 9.73 -20.45
CA LEU A 173 9.17 10.60 -19.70
C LEU A 173 8.66 11.77 -20.55
N ASN A 174 9.55 12.39 -21.32
CA ASN A 174 9.24 13.56 -22.15
C ASN A 174 8.38 13.24 -23.39
N LYS A 175 8.17 11.96 -23.74
CA LYS A 175 7.19 11.56 -24.75
C LYS A 175 5.76 11.51 -24.20
N HIS A 176 5.59 11.42 -22.89
CA HIS A 176 4.33 11.18 -22.20
C HIS A 176 3.88 12.36 -21.33
N LEU A 177 4.30 13.58 -21.66
CA LEU A 177 3.95 14.77 -20.90
C LEU A 177 2.46 15.09 -21.01
N LEU A 178 1.82 15.31 -19.86
CA LEU A 178 0.44 15.79 -19.78
C LEU A 178 0.31 17.30 -20.09
N ASP A 179 1.37 18.05 -19.83
CA ASP A 179 1.53 19.48 -20.16
C ASP A 179 3.00 19.73 -20.51
N PRO A 180 3.33 20.54 -21.53
CA PRO A 180 4.71 20.90 -21.85
C PRO A 180 5.50 21.50 -20.67
N LYS A 181 4.79 22.10 -19.72
CA LYS A 181 5.40 22.63 -18.46
C LYS A 181 5.91 21.51 -17.55
N HIS A 182 5.46 20.29 -17.73
CA HIS A 182 5.91 19.13 -16.94
C HIS A 182 7.21 18.51 -17.44
N LYS A 183 7.89 19.14 -18.40
CA LYS A 183 9.15 18.64 -18.97
C LYS A 183 10.14 18.20 -17.90
N TYR A 184 10.61 16.97 -18.03
CA TYR A 184 11.63 16.36 -17.18
C TYR A 184 13.03 16.74 -17.64
N HIS A 185 13.93 16.84 -16.68
CA HIS A 185 15.36 17.09 -16.91
C HIS A 185 16.19 16.09 -16.11
N LEU A 186 17.42 15.85 -16.57
CA LEU A 186 18.44 15.19 -15.77
C LEU A 186 19.14 16.25 -14.90
N ARG A 187 19.38 15.91 -13.63
CA ARG A 187 20.22 16.67 -12.71
C ARG A 187 21.32 15.78 -12.14
N ASN A 188 22.56 16.08 -12.50
CA ASN A 188 23.72 15.49 -11.83
C ASN A 188 24.10 16.42 -10.67
N THR A 189 24.06 15.90 -9.45
CA THR A 189 24.37 16.69 -8.23
C THR A 189 25.86 16.79 -7.98
N HIS A 190 26.69 15.97 -8.64
CA HIS A 190 28.11 15.87 -8.39
C HIS A 190 28.45 15.76 -6.90
N THR A 191 27.69 14.93 -6.19
CA THR A 191 27.57 14.84 -4.72
C THR A 191 28.93 14.77 -4.04
N ALA A 192 29.87 13.99 -4.56
CA ALA A 192 31.22 13.87 -4.00
C ALA A 192 32.00 15.20 -3.97
N LYS A 193 31.65 16.20 -4.80
CA LYS A 193 32.41 17.43 -5.01
C LYS A 193 31.87 18.63 -4.25
N GLY A 194 30.69 18.59 -3.64
CA GLY A 194 30.20 19.83 -3.07
C GLY A 194 28.97 19.84 -2.20
N ASP A 195 28.12 18.81 -2.22
CA ASP A 195 26.88 18.84 -1.42
C ASP A 195 26.97 17.94 -0.20
N LYS A 196 27.35 18.50 0.95
CA LYS A 196 27.54 17.79 2.22
C LYS A 196 26.23 17.10 2.69
N GLU A 197 25.07 17.63 2.36
CA GLU A 197 23.80 17.03 2.75
C GLU A 197 23.43 15.83 1.84
N MET A 198 23.75 15.91 0.56
CA MET A 198 23.52 14.79 -0.37
C MET A 198 24.46 13.60 -0.09
N LEU A 199 25.63 13.81 0.49
CA LEU A 199 26.52 12.73 0.94
C LEU A 199 25.85 11.76 1.90
N LYS A 200 24.82 12.21 2.62
CA LYS A 200 24.06 11.45 3.63
C LYS A 200 22.82 10.74 3.05
N SER A 201 22.57 10.88 1.74
CA SER A 201 21.38 10.34 1.11
C SER A 201 21.46 8.82 0.86
N LEU A 202 20.31 8.15 0.75
CA LEU A 202 20.19 6.74 0.40
C LEU A 202 20.82 6.44 -0.97
N SER A 203 20.55 7.29 -1.97
CA SER A 203 21.11 7.11 -3.32
C SER A 203 22.63 7.16 -3.30
N TYR A 204 23.22 8.15 -2.62
CA TYR A 204 24.67 8.25 -2.53
C TYR A 204 25.29 7.11 -1.71
N PHE A 205 24.61 6.64 -0.66
CA PHE A 205 25.05 5.43 0.06
C PHE A 205 25.16 4.22 -0.89
N ALA A 206 24.17 4.01 -1.76
CA ALA A 206 24.22 2.96 -2.77
C ALA A 206 25.42 3.15 -3.73
N ILE A 207 25.64 4.36 -4.23
CA ILE A 207 26.76 4.72 -5.12
C ILE A 207 28.11 4.43 -4.44
N LYS A 208 28.32 4.85 -3.19
CA LYS A 208 29.54 4.58 -2.42
C LYS A 208 29.84 3.08 -2.28
N ASN A 209 28.81 2.24 -2.32
CA ASN A 209 28.92 0.79 -2.20
C ASN A 209 28.81 0.05 -3.54
N GLY A 210 29.07 0.75 -4.66
CA GLY A 210 29.17 0.14 -5.98
C GLY A 210 27.82 -0.27 -6.60
N LYS A 211 26.70 0.24 -6.10
CA LYS A 211 25.36 -0.03 -6.65
C LYS A 211 24.90 1.16 -7.50
N ALA A 212 24.43 0.90 -8.72
CA ALA A 212 23.80 1.95 -9.52
C ALA A 212 22.56 2.50 -8.80
N ALA A 213 22.46 3.82 -8.67
CA ALA A 213 21.34 4.45 -7.98
C ALA A 213 20.83 5.69 -8.72
N TYR A 214 19.52 5.80 -8.75
CA TYR A 214 18.76 6.87 -9.38
C TYR A 214 17.68 7.36 -8.42
N ALA A 215 17.46 8.68 -8.35
CA ALA A 215 16.25 9.21 -7.76
C ALA A 215 15.37 9.83 -8.85
N ASN A 216 14.06 9.65 -8.73
CA ASN A 216 13.10 10.28 -9.61
C ASN A 216 12.15 11.14 -8.79
N GLU A 217 12.02 12.40 -9.19
CA GLU A 217 11.21 13.41 -8.50
C GLU A 217 10.02 13.80 -9.37
N ALA A 218 8.80 13.69 -8.86
CA ALA A 218 7.64 14.32 -9.47
C ALA A 218 7.29 15.63 -8.76
N SER A 219 6.66 16.57 -9.46
CA SER A 219 6.34 17.87 -8.85
C SER A 219 5.20 17.78 -7.83
N LYS A 220 5.42 18.25 -6.59
CA LYS A 220 4.38 18.40 -5.56
C LYS A 220 3.21 19.29 -5.98
N THR A 221 3.33 20.06 -7.07
CA THR A 221 2.24 20.90 -7.61
C THR A 221 1.19 20.07 -8.37
N LEU A 222 1.54 18.84 -8.77
CA LEU A 222 0.65 17.95 -9.50
C LEU A 222 -0.24 17.14 -8.54
N PRO A 223 -1.44 16.76 -8.96
CA PRO A 223 -2.24 15.75 -8.26
C PRO A 223 -1.47 14.45 -8.07
N VAL A 224 -1.73 13.71 -6.98
CA VAL A 224 -0.99 12.49 -6.64
C VAL A 224 -1.01 11.48 -7.78
N HIS A 225 -2.14 11.24 -8.43
CA HIS A 225 -2.26 10.28 -9.53
C HIS A 225 -1.41 10.66 -10.77
N GLU A 226 -1.19 11.96 -11.04
CA GLU A 226 -0.30 12.40 -12.11
C GLU A 226 1.18 12.22 -11.74
N ARG A 227 1.55 12.42 -10.44
CA ARG A 227 2.89 12.12 -9.96
C ARG A 227 3.19 10.62 -10.07
N VAL A 228 2.23 9.79 -9.64
CA VAL A 228 2.32 8.33 -9.76
C VAL A 228 2.45 7.90 -11.23
N TYR A 229 1.68 8.50 -12.13
CA TYR A 229 1.79 8.27 -13.56
C TYR A 229 3.22 8.49 -14.08
N TYR A 230 3.83 9.64 -13.76
CA TYR A 230 5.20 9.92 -14.17
C TYR A 230 6.22 9.01 -13.52
N HIS A 231 6.09 8.71 -12.23
CA HIS A 231 6.97 7.75 -11.55
C HIS A 231 6.93 6.38 -12.19
N LEU A 232 5.75 5.87 -12.54
CA LEU A 232 5.61 4.55 -13.15
C LEU A 232 6.21 4.52 -14.56
N ILE A 233 6.07 5.58 -15.36
CA ILE A 233 6.77 5.67 -16.66
C ILE A 233 8.29 5.58 -16.47
N ALA A 234 8.84 6.31 -15.49
CA ALA A 234 10.27 6.26 -15.19
C ALA A 234 10.70 4.85 -14.75
N VAL A 235 9.97 4.25 -13.80
CA VAL A 235 10.26 2.90 -13.29
C VAL A 235 10.21 1.87 -14.41
N GLU A 236 9.17 1.88 -15.26
CA GLU A 236 9.05 0.96 -16.38
C GLU A 236 10.23 1.05 -17.35
N GLU A 237 10.72 2.26 -17.62
CA GLU A 237 11.88 2.42 -18.47
C GLU A 237 13.16 1.89 -17.81
N TYR A 238 13.36 2.13 -16.50
CA TYR A 238 14.46 1.50 -15.75
C TYR A 238 14.38 -0.02 -15.77
N LEU A 239 13.19 -0.60 -15.57
CA LEU A 239 12.98 -2.05 -15.62
C LEU A 239 13.33 -2.63 -16.99
N LYS A 240 12.90 -1.98 -18.07
CA LYS A 240 13.24 -2.37 -19.47
C LYS A 240 14.75 -2.33 -19.69
N LEU A 241 15.43 -1.25 -19.24
CA LEU A 241 16.88 -1.11 -19.34
C LEU A 241 17.63 -2.17 -18.51
N ALA A 242 17.02 -2.64 -17.41
CA ALA A 242 17.54 -3.74 -16.60
C ALA A 242 17.16 -5.13 -17.13
N GLY A 243 16.41 -5.25 -18.24
CA GLY A 243 15.99 -6.52 -18.82
C GLY A 243 14.90 -7.22 -18.01
N ILE A 244 14.15 -6.49 -17.17
CA ILE A 244 13.04 -7.04 -16.37
C ILE A 244 11.74 -6.91 -17.15
N GLY A 245 11.10 -8.06 -17.42
CA GLY A 245 9.80 -8.13 -18.09
C GLY A 245 8.65 -7.99 -17.09
N PHE A 246 7.59 -7.28 -17.51
CA PHE A 246 6.43 -7.05 -16.67
C PHE A 246 5.13 -6.93 -17.46
N LYS A 247 4.00 -7.12 -16.75
CA LYS A 247 2.64 -6.77 -17.21
C LYS A 247 1.97 -5.92 -16.15
N ARG A 248 1.11 -5.01 -16.59
CA ARG A 248 0.27 -4.18 -15.71
C ARG A 248 -1.16 -4.74 -15.65
N LYS A 249 -1.79 -4.63 -14.49
CA LYS A 249 -3.21 -4.96 -14.28
C LYS A 249 -4.14 -3.77 -14.52
N PHE A 250 -3.61 -2.61 -14.92
CA PHE A 250 -4.33 -1.36 -15.18
C PHE A 250 -3.72 -0.62 -16.38
N GLU A 251 -4.44 0.36 -16.92
CA GLU A 251 -3.90 1.23 -17.97
C GLU A 251 -2.99 2.31 -17.39
N LEU A 252 -1.80 2.53 -17.96
CA LEU A 252 -0.90 3.59 -17.59
C LEU A 252 -1.33 4.91 -18.25
N THR A 253 -2.44 5.44 -17.79
CA THR A 253 -2.99 6.77 -18.06
C THR A 253 -3.26 7.46 -16.72
N PRO A 254 -3.35 8.80 -16.62
CA PRO A 254 -3.72 9.46 -15.37
C PRO A 254 -5.02 8.93 -14.76
N GLN A 255 -6.02 8.66 -15.59
CA GLN A 255 -7.31 8.12 -15.17
C GLN A 255 -7.22 6.67 -14.72
N GLY A 256 -6.48 5.83 -15.47
CA GLY A 256 -6.24 4.43 -15.09
C GLY A 256 -5.47 4.32 -13.77
N VAL A 257 -4.43 5.14 -13.59
CA VAL A 257 -3.70 5.25 -12.32
C VAL A 257 -4.62 5.71 -11.18
N LYS A 258 -5.44 6.75 -11.41
CA LYS A 258 -6.39 7.22 -10.40
C LYS A 258 -7.34 6.11 -9.97
N LYS A 259 -7.92 5.38 -10.93
CA LYS A 259 -8.80 4.24 -10.65
C LYS A 259 -8.07 3.15 -9.84
N ALA A 260 -6.83 2.81 -10.22
CA ALA A 260 -6.05 1.79 -9.53
C ALA A 260 -5.65 2.20 -8.10
N LEU A 261 -5.43 3.50 -7.84
CA LEU A 261 -5.18 4.03 -6.50
C LEU A 261 -6.44 4.09 -5.61
N ASP A 262 -7.62 4.17 -6.23
CA ASP A 262 -8.91 4.23 -5.54
C ASP A 262 -9.55 2.84 -5.36
N GLU A 263 -8.83 1.75 -5.64
CA GLU A 263 -9.30 0.37 -5.41
C GLU A 263 -9.63 0.11 -3.94
N ASP A 264 -10.65 -0.72 -3.72
CA ASP A 264 -11.04 -1.15 -2.38
C ASP A 264 -9.93 -2.01 -1.74
N LEU A 265 -9.61 -1.68 -0.48
CA LEU A 265 -8.67 -2.43 0.34
C LEU A 265 -9.45 -3.31 1.31
N SER A 266 -9.20 -4.61 1.27
CA SER A 266 -9.72 -5.54 2.29
C SER A 266 -8.92 -5.39 3.57
N VAL A 267 -9.59 -5.13 4.68
CA VAL A 267 -8.99 -5.07 6.01
C VAL A 267 -9.75 -6.02 6.93
N LEU A 268 -9.03 -6.98 7.51
CA LEU A 268 -9.55 -7.94 8.49
C LEU A 268 -9.01 -7.56 9.87
N VAL A 269 -9.91 -7.34 10.82
CA VAL A 269 -9.58 -6.96 12.20
C VAL A 269 -9.78 -8.16 13.12
N CYS A 270 -8.78 -8.46 13.93
CA CYS A 270 -8.74 -9.57 14.90
C CYS A 270 -9.17 -10.93 14.29
N GLY A 271 -8.91 -11.15 12.99
CA GLY A 271 -9.30 -12.36 12.27
C GLY A 271 -10.81 -12.61 12.15
N LYS A 272 -11.65 -11.67 12.57
CA LYS A 272 -13.10 -11.89 12.68
C LYS A 272 -13.98 -10.84 12.01
N PHE A 273 -13.51 -9.60 11.90
CA PHE A 273 -14.29 -8.49 11.34
C PHE A 273 -13.62 -7.94 10.07
N MET A 274 -14.31 -8.05 8.94
CA MET A 274 -13.82 -7.56 7.65
C MET A 274 -14.56 -6.31 7.18
N PHE A 275 -13.85 -5.42 6.50
CA PHE A 275 -14.43 -4.31 5.75
C PHE A 275 -13.55 -3.93 4.55
N TYR A 276 -14.10 -3.12 3.64
CA TYR A 276 -13.41 -2.61 2.47
C TYR A 276 -13.25 -1.10 2.55
N SER A 277 -12.01 -0.63 2.68
CA SER A 277 -11.64 0.78 2.67
C SER A 277 -11.27 1.21 1.23
N PRO A 278 -11.47 2.47 0.79
CA PRO A 278 -11.98 3.61 1.58
C PRO A 278 -13.50 3.84 1.49
N LYS A 279 -14.26 2.94 0.88
CA LYS A 279 -15.72 3.10 0.69
C LYS A 279 -16.52 2.75 1.92
N SER A 280 -15.93 2.08 2.91
CA SER A 280 -16.64 1.63 4.11
C SER A 280 -17.22 2.77 4.94
N ARG A 281 -18.45 2.52 5.43
CA ARG A 281 -19.11 3.28 6.49
C ARG A 281 -18.97 2.48 7.78
N LEU A 282 -18.05 2.88 8.65
CA LEU A 282 -17.85 2.19 9.92
C LEU A 282 -18.41 3.04 11.06
N GLY A 283 -19.35 2.49 11.82
CA GLY A 283 -19.81 3.06 13.10
C GLY A 283 -19.02 2.45 14.25
N TYR A 284 -19.03 1.14 14.37
CA TYR A 284 -18.28 0.39 15.38
C TYR A 284 -17.66 -0.88 14.77
N ILE A 285 -16.67 -1.42 15.47
CA ILE A 285 -16.09 -2.74 15.19
C ILE A 285 -16.10 -3.55 16.48
N PRO A 286 -16.59 -4.82 16.48
CA PRO A 286 -16.45 -5.71 17.61
C PRO A 286 -14.99 -6.11 17.79
N LEU A 287 -14.41 -5.80 18.94
CA LEU A 287 -13.05 -6.16 19.34
C LEU A 287 -13.07 -7.14 20.52
N SER A 288 -11.98 -7.92 20.67
CA SER A 288 -11.80 -8.76 21.83
C SER A 288 -11.57 -7.93 23.09
N ASN A 289 -12.06 -8.43 24.22
CA ASN A 289 -11.76 -7.88 25.55
C ASN A 289 -10.27 -7.98 25.92
N ASP A 290 -9.50 -8.84 25.25
CA ASP A 290 -8.09 -9.13 25.56
C ASP A 290 -7.11 -8.03 25.10
N GLY A 291 -7.62 -6.97 24.51
CA GLY A 291 -6.98 -5.65 24.47
C GLY A 291 -6.01 -5.36 23.33
N GLU A 292 -5.48 -6.30 22.61
CA GLU A 292 -4.65 -6.02 21.43
C GLU A 292 -5.47 -6.05 20.14
N LEU A 293 -5.39 -4.94 19.38
CA LEU A 293 -6.04 -4.85 18.10
C LEU A 293 -5.07 -5.30 17.02
N GLU A 294 -5.28 -6.51 16.53
CA GLU A 294 -4.61 -7.03 15.35
C GLU A 294 -5.40 -6.69 14.09
N PHE A 295 -4.72 -6.38 13.01
CA PHE A 295 -5.35 -6.26 11.70
C PHE A 295 -4.48 -6.89 10.63
N ASP A 296 -5.13 -7.41 9.59
CA ASP A 296 -4.51 -7.96 8.40
C ASP A 296 -4.95 -7.20 7.17
N CYS A 297 -3.99 -6.82 6.35
CA CYS A 297 -4.22 -6.16 5.07
C CYS A 297 -3.05 -6.46 4.13
N ASP A 298 -3.37 -6.84 2.91
CA ASP A 298 -2.37 -7.13 1.85
C ASP A 298 -1.67 -5.87 1.29
N ASN A 299 -1.84 -4.72 1.94
CA ASN A 299 -1.34 -3.44 1.46
C ASN A 299 -0.40 -2.76 2.46
N ALA A 300 0.86 -2.62 2.06
CA ALA A 300 1.93 -2.06 2.88
C ALA A 300 1.73 -0.60 3.33
N LEU A 301 0.80 0.13 2.73
CA LEU A 301 0.47 1.51 3.11
C LEU A 301 -0.75 1.62 4.04
N VAL A 302 -1.37 0.51 4.42
CA VAL A 302 -2.46 0.51 5.40
C VAL A 302 -1.85 0.45 6.80
N ALA A 303 -2.31 1.32 7.66
CA ALA A 303 -1.94 1.34 9.07
C ALA A 303 -3.12 1.72 9.93
N LEU A 304 -3.06 1.29 11.20
CA LEU A 304 -4.05 1.58 12.21
C LEU A 304 -3.41 2.37 13.34
N THR A 305 -4.04 3.46 13.75
CA THR A 305 -3.59 4.27 14.88
C THR A 305 -4.72 4.53 15.86
N LYS A 306 -4.41 4.47 17.14
CA LYS A 306 -5.35 4.82 18.21
C LYS A 306 -5.27 6.32 18.51
N ASN A 307 -6.41 6.97 18.60
CA ASN A 307 -6.55 8.36 19.04
C ASN A 307 -7.67 8.46 20.08
N LYS A 308 -7.32 8.51 21.36
CA LYS A 308 -8.25 8.39 22.49
C LYS A 308 -9.07 7.10 22.40
N ASP A 309 -10.39 7.23 22.23
CA ASP A 309 -11.33 6.11 22.17
C ASP A 309 -11.66 5.66 20.74
N GLU A 310 -11.07 6.32 19.73
CA GLU A 310 -11.26 6.01 18.32
C GLU A 310 -10.00 5.38 17.70
N TYR A 311 -10.20 4.55 16.72
CA TYR A 311 -9.16 4.06 15.83
C TYR A 311 -9.27 4.71 14.46
N ASN A 312 -8.12 5.10 13.89
CA ASN A 312 -8.03 5.61 12.54
C ASN A 312 -7.37 4.58 11.64
N ILE A 313 -7.96 4.33 10.49
CA ILE A 313 -7.35 3.54 9.43
C ILE A 313 -6.74 4.50 8.43
N HIS A 314 -5.45 4.33 8.20
CA HIS A 314 -4.69 5.10 7.24
C HIS A 314 -4.48 4.30 5.96
N TYR A 315 -4.50 4.99 4.84
CA TYR A 315 -3.94 4.52 3.57
C TYR A 315 -2.92 5.56 3.10
N GLY A 316 -1.66 5.19 3.24
CA GLY A 316 -0.56 6.14 3.13
C GLY A 316 -0.74 7.29 4.14
N ASN A 317 -0.69 8.51 3.66
CA ASN A 317 -0.81 9.71 4.49
C ASN A 317 -2.27 10.21 4.64
N LYS A 318 -3.27 9.43 4.31
CA LYS A 318 -4.69 9.80 4.46
C LYS A 318 -5.39 8.91 5.49
N ILE A 319 -6.19 9.50 6.36
CA ILE A 319 -7.18 8.75 7.15
C ILE A 319 -8.35 8.46 6.21
N VAL A 320 -8.61 7.18 5.96
CA VAL A 320 -9.65 6.73 5.04
C VAL A 320 -10.95 6.41 5.74
N THR A 321 -10.88 5.95 7.01
CA THR A 321 -12.04 5.73 7.86
C THR A 321 -11.65 5.76 9.33
N ARG A 322 -12.66 5.84 10.21
CA ARG A 322 -12.54 5.80 11.67
C ARG A 322 -13.58 4.88 12.24
N PHE A 323 -13.32 4.32 13.40
CA PHE A 323 -14.29 3.51 14.13
C PHE A 323 -14.08 3.60 15.63
N THR A 324 -15.15 3.40 16.38
CA THR A 324 -15.13 3.20 17.83
C THR A 324 -15.20 1.71 18.12
N PRO A 325 -14.36 1.15 19.01
CA PRO A 325 -14.46 -0.25 19.36
C PRO A 325 -15.69 -0.52 20.23
N GLU A 326 -16.34 -1.65 20.00
CA GLU A 326 -17.23 -2.29 20.96
C GLU A 326 -16.58 -3.59 21.42
N PHE A 327 -16.43 -3.79 22.72
CA PHE A 327 -15.71 -4.94 23.25
C PHE A 327 -16.63 -6.13 23.51
N PHE A 328 -16.23 -7.28 22.97
CA PHE A 328 -16.95 -8.55 23.08
C PHE A 328 -16.01 -9.65 23.59
N GLU A 329 -16.56 -10.61 24.28
CA GLU A 329 -15.92 -11.91 24.43
C GLU A 329 -15.98 -12.64 23.09
N TYR A 330 -14.86 -13.20 22.65
CA TYR A 330 -14.79 -13.94 21.40
C TYR A 330 -15.04 -15.43 21.61
N SER A 331 -15.65 -16.06 20.61
CA SER A 331 -15.82 -17.50 20.51
C SER A 331 -15.18 -18.04 19.21
N ASN A 332 -14.69 -19.27 19.28
CA ASN A 332 -14.20 -20.03 18.14
C ASN A 332 -15.08 -21.27 17.88
N LEU A 333 -16.37 -21.21 18.26
CA LEU A 333 -17.32 -22.34 18.12
C LEU A 333 -17.42 -22.82 16.68
N ILE A 334 -17.40 -21.90 15.71
CA ILE A 334 -17.39 -22.21 14.28
C ILE A 334 -16.39 -21.31 13.55
N ASN A 335 -15.92 -21.76 12.38
CA ASN A 335 -15.08 -20.98 11.44
C ASN A 335 -15.74 -20.80 10.06
N GLU A 336 -16.86 -21.48 9.83
CA GLU A 336 -17.65 -21.42 8.60
C GLU A 336 -19.14 -21.52 8.91
N ILE A 337 -19.96 -21.01 8.00
CA ILE A 337 -21.43 -21.05 8.08
C ILE A 337 -22.02 -21.53 6.75
N GLU A 338 -23.10 -22.27 6.83
CA GLU A 338 -23.84 -22.71 5.65
C GLU A 338 -24.85 -21.63 5.22
N ILE A 339 -24.82 -21.28 3.93
CA ILE A 339 -25.66 -20.22 3.35
C ILE A 339 -26.23 -20.64 2.01
N ARG A 340 -27.49 -20.29 1.78
CA ARG A 340 -28.18 -20.39 0.49
C ARG A 340 -28.17 -19.02 -0.19
N ILE A 341 -27.71 -18.94 -1.44
CA ILE A 341 -27.62 -17.71 -2.23
C ILE A 341 -28.50 -17.86 -3.48
N ASP A 342 -29.38 -16.90 -3.71
CA ASP A 342 -30.27 -16.85 -4.89
C ASP A 342 -31.06 -18.18 -5.08
N GLU A 343 -31.54 -18.75 -3.98
CA GLU A 343 -32.33 -20.00 -3.94
C GLU A 343 -31.59 -21.26 -4.47
N ARG A 344 -30.25 -21.20 -4.60
CA ARG A 344 -29.43 -22.33 -4.99
C ARG A 344 -29.19 -23.28 -3.82
N GLU A 345 -28.57 -24.44 -4.09
CA GLU A 345 -28.13 -25.35 -3.03
C GLU A 345 -27.24 -24.62 -2.02
N PRO A 346 -27.41 -24.88 -0.72
CA PRO A 346 -26.57 -24.28 0.31
C PRO A 346 -25.09 -24.63 0.12
N LYS A 347 -24.22 -23.74 0.54
CA LYS A 347 -22.76 -23.93 0.54
C LYS A 347 -22.15 -23.38 1.82
N PHE A 348 -21.00 -23.94 2.23
CA PHE A 348 -20.22 -23.40 3.32
C PHE A 348 -19.41 -22.16 2.88
N VAL A 349 -19.37 -21.17 3.76
CA VAL A 349 -18.60 -19.93 3.61
C VAL A 349 -17.79 -19.71 4.87
N ILE A 350 -16.48 -19.50 4.70
CA ILE A 350 -15.57 -19.21 5.81
C ILE A 350 -15.88 -17.81 6.34
N LEU A 351 -15.88 -17.66 7.68
CA LEU A 351 -16.08 -16.37 8.32
C LEU A 351 -14.98 -15.38 7.92
N GLY A 352 -15.32 -14.09 7.85
CA GLY A 352 -14.43 -13.07 7.35
C GLY A 352 -14.41 -12.94 5.80
N GLN A 353 -15.26 -13.64 5.06
CA GLN A 353 -15.36 -13.51 3.60
C GLN A 353 -16.50 -12.61 3.14
N LYS A 354 -16.36 -12.08 1.92
CA LYS A 354 -17.43 -11.40 1.18
C LYS A 354 -18.00 -12.35 0.13
N ILE A 355 -19.34 -12.45 0.09
CA ILE A 355 -20.08 -13.20 -0.92
C ILE A 355 -20.96 -12.26 -1.74
N SER A 356 -21.34 -12.67 -2.95
CA SER A 356 -22.25 -11.93 -3.82
C SER A 356 -23.57 -12.65 -3.96
N ALA A 357 -24.67 -11.92 -3.82
CA ALA A 357 -26.04 -12.35 -4.09
C ALA A 357 -26.68 -11.40 -5.13
N LYS A 358 -27.52 -11.91 -6.03
CA LYS A 358 -28.30 -11.07 -6.95
C LYS A 358 -29.63 -10.66 -6.31
N ASN A 359 -30.35 -11.62 -5.76
CA ASN A 359 -31.72 -11.43 -5.28
C ASN A 359 -31.83 -11.58 -3.77
N SER A 360 -31.27 -12.66 -3.20
CA SER A 360 -31.49 -13.00 -1.80
C SER A 360 -30.41 -13.94 -1.25
N PHE A 361 -30.33 -13.98 0.09
CA PHE A 361 -29.57 -15.00 0.80
C PHE A 361 -30.37 -15.50 2.01
N GLU A 362 -30.01 -16.66 2.54
CA GLU A 362 -30.57 -17.27 3.74
C GLU A 362 -29.43 -17.96 4.50
N ILE A 363 -29.25 -17.64 5.78
CA ILE A 363 -28.32 -18.36 6.64
C ILE A 363 -29.01 -19.64 7.12
N ILE A 364 -28.39 -20.78 6.89
CA ILE A 364 -28.96 -22.06 7.37
C ILE A 364 -28.74 -22.12 8.89
N LYS A 365 -29.84 -22.49 9.60
CA LYS A 365 -29.82 -22.55 11.06
C LYS A 365 -28.78 -23.54 11.57
N ARG A 366 -28.07 -23.14 12.61
CA ARG A 366 -27.08 -23.97 13.31
C ARG A 366 -27.26 -23.84 14.81
N ASP A 367 -27.38 -24.98 15.49
CA ASP A 367 -27.58 -25.01 16.94
C ASP A 367 -26.46 -24.30 17.72
N GLY A 368 -26.85 -23.51 18.71
CA GLY A 368 -25.93 -22.73 19.52
C GLY A 368 -25.35 -21.49 18.84
N VAL A 369 -25.75 -21.19 17.60
CA VAL A 369 -25.30 -20.03 16.86
C VAL A 369 -26.48 -19.13 16.52
N ARG A 370 -26.44 -17.90 17.04
CA ARG A 370 -27.40 -16.85 16.69
C ARG A 370 -26.87 -16.00 15.53
N THR A 371 -27.67 -15.84 14.51
CA THR A 371 -27.42 -14.98 13.36
C THR A 371 -28.03 -13.60 13.59
N ASN A 372 -27.28 -12.56 13.31
CA ASN A 372 -27.75 -11.16 13.36
C ASN A 372 -27.44 -10.45 12.04
N ILE A 373 -28.48 -10.11 11.29
CA ILE A 373 -28.36 -9.41 9.99
C ILE A 373 -28.51 -7.92 10.26
N ILE A 374 -27.38 -7.21 10.22
CA ILE A 374 -27.31 -5.80 10.62
C ILE A 374 -28.17 -4.94 9.72
N GLY A 375 -29.22 -4.38 10.30
CA GLY A 375 -30.19 -3.51 9.62
C GLY A 375 -31.52 -4.19 9.25
N TYR A 376 -31.68 -5.49 9.51
CA TYR A 376 -32.93 -6.23 9.31
C TYR A 376 -33.81 -6.17 10.55
N GLY A 377 -33.47 -6.85 11.61
CA GLY A 377 -34.22 -6.85 12.87
C GLY A 377 -33.91 -5.67 13.78
N THR A 378 -34.62 -5.58 14.90
CA THR A 378 -34.41 -4.56 15.95
C THR A 378 -34.17 -5.17 17.33
N THR A 379 -34.33 -6.47 17.48
CA THR A 379 -34.16 -7.23 18.74
C THR A 379 -33.13 -8.34 18.54
N PRO A 380 -32.39 -8.74 19.56
CA PRO A 380 -31.43 -9.84 19.48
C PRO A 380 -32.14 -11.19 19.40
N VAL A 381 -32.75 -11.48 18.24
CA VAL A 381 -33.39 -12.78 17.91
C VAL A 381 -32.54 -13.43 16.84
N ASP A 382 -32.53 -14.78 16.84
CA ASP A 382 -31.86 -15.53 15.75
C ASP A 382 -32.60 -15.31 14.43
N GLU A 383 -31.91 -14.75 13.46
CA GLU A 383 -32.41 -14.42 12.12
C GLU A 383 -32.00 -15.46 11.06
N SER A 384 -31.52 -16.64 11.49
CA SER A 384 -31.29 -17.79 10.60
C SER A 384 -32.59 -18.37 10.04
N GLY A 385 -32.53 -19.02 8.86
CA GLY A 385 -33.67 -19.58 8.18
C GLY A 385 -34.60 -18.56 7.52
N ILE A 386 -34.25 -17.27 7.55
CA ILE A 386 -35.06 -16.22 6.90
C ILE A 386 -34.44 -15.89 5.55
N LYS A 387 -35.22 -15.93 4.50
CA LYS A 387 -34.81 -15.47 3.17
C LYS A 387 -34.79 -13.94 3.15
N ILE A 388 -33.61 -13.36 2.98
CA ILE A 388 -33.37 -11.93 3.03
C ILE A 388 -33.09 -11.38 1.64
N SER A 389 -33.86 -10.40 1.21
CA SER A 389 -33.59 -9.57 0.03
C SER A 389 -33.09 -8.17 0.45
N LYS A 390 -32.47 -7.46 -0.50
CA LYS A 390 -31.84 -6.15 -0.23
C LYS A 390 -32.82 -5.14 0.37
N ASP A 391 -34.06 -5.10 -0.10
CA ASP A 391 -35.11 -4.17 0.32
C ASP A 391 -35.60 -4.41 1.76
N MET A 392 -35.35 -5.59 2.32
CA MET A 392 -35.65 -5.90 3.72
C MET A 392 -34.63 -5.30 4.70
N ILE A 393 -33.44 -4.88 4.22
CA ILE A 393 -32.36 -4.34 5.06
C ILE A 393 -32.32 -2.82 4.92
N LYS A 394 -32.34 -2.09 6.04
CA LYS A 394 -32.26 -0.63 6.05
C LYS A 394 -30.92 -0.16 5.48
N SER A 395 -30.94 0.63 4.39
CA SER A 395 -29.74 1.05 3.63
C SER A 395 -28.72 1.84 4.47
N ARG A 396 -29.17 2.54 5.53
CA ARG A 396 -28.27 3.24 6.45
C ARG A 396 -27.27 2.35 7.18
N PHE A 397 -27.50 1.03 7.22
CA PHE A 397 -26.61 0.03 7.83
C PHE A 397 -25.67 -0.64 6.81
N SER A 398 -25.71 -0.22 5.54
CA SER A 398 -24.73 -0.72 4.56
C SER A 398 -23.31 -0.40 4.99
N MET A 399 -22.40 -1.31 4.67
CA MET A 399 -20.96 -1.15 4.93
C MET A 399 -20.26 -0.27 3.90
N ASP A 400 -20.96 0.10 2.82
CA ASP A 400 -20.43 0.88 1.70
C ASP A 400 -21.33 2.07 1.36
N LYS A 401 -20.77 3.03 0.60
CA LYS A 401 -21.49 4.23 0.15
C LYS A 401 -22.47 3.96 -0.98
N ASP A 402 -22.30 2.83 -1.69
CA ASP A 402 -23.15 2.42 -2.79
C ASP A 402 -24.37 1.62 -2.30
N GLU A 403 -24.49 1.44 -0.98
CA GLU A 403 -25.60 0.74 -0.32
C GLU A 403 -25.80 -0.69 -0.83
N SER A 404 -24.69 -1.37 -1.13
CA SER A 404 -24.70 -2.71 -1.71
C SER A 404 -24.16 -3.80 -0.79
N ILE A 405 -23.35 -3.48 0.23
CA ILE A 405 -22.69 -4.44 1.10
C ILE A 405 -23.29 -4.37 2.50
N TYR A 406 -23.73 -5.52 3.00
CA TYR A 406 -24.34 -5.64 4.33
C TYR A 406 -23.58 -6.68 5.16
N ARG A 407 -23.60 -6.49 6.48
CA ARG A 407 -22.90 -7.29 7.47
C ARG A 407 -23.87 -8.29 8.10
N VAL A 408 -23.45 -9.56 8.16
CA VAL A 408 -24.11 -10.63 8.90
C VAL A 408 -23.16 -11.11 9.98
N GLU A 409 -23.56 -10.99 11.24
CA GLU A 409 -22.78 -11.35 12.41
C GLU A 409 -23.28 -12.64 13.05
N PHE A 410 -22.36 -13.40 13.64
CA PHE A 410 -22.64 -14.67 14.29
C PHE A 410 -22.17 -14.62 15.74
N TYR A 411 -23.01 -15.14 16.62
CA TYR A 411 -22.80 -15.15 18.06
C TYR A 411 -23.03 -16.55 18.62
N GLU A 412 -22.19 -16.99 19.55
CA GLU A 412 -22.47 -18.15 20.38
C GLU A 412 -23.47 -17.74 21.47
N GLU A 413 -24.62 -18.42 21.52
CA GLU A 413 -25.64 -18.20 22.54
C GLU A 413 -25.14 -18.75 23.87
N THR A 414 -25.19 -17.93 24.91
CA THR A 414 -24.83 -18.33 26.27
C THR A 414 -25.90 -17.85 27.27
N ASP A 415 -25.93 -18.44 28.47
CA ASP A 415 -26.91 -18.10 29.52
C ASP A 415 -26.74 -16.66 30.04
N SER A 416 -25.59 -15.99 29.78
CA SER A 416 -25.30 -14.66 30.29
C SER A 416 -25.26 -13.60 29.20
N LYS A 417 -24.23 -13.63 28.36
CA LYS A 417 -23.99 -12.70 27.27
C LYS A 417 -23.40 -13.44 26.08
N ASP A 418 -24.01 -13.27 24.94
CA ASP A 418 -23.56 -13.88 23.69
C ASP A 418 -22.11 -13.49 23.37
N LYS A 419 -21.33 -14.46 22.85
CA LYS A 419 -19.95 -14.28 22.45
C LYS A 419 -19.85 -14.08 20.95
N PHE A 420 -19.06 -13.12 20.51
CA PHE A 420 -18.88 -12.86 19.08
C PHE A 420 -18.03 -13.94 18.41
N ILE A 421 -18.59 -14.63 17.42
CA ILE A 421 -17.89 -15.66 16.65
C ILE A 421 -17.16 -15.04 15.47
N GLY A 422 -17.82 -14.17 14.70
CA GLY A 422 -17.32 -13.57 13.48
C GLY A 422 -18.43 -13.04 12.59
N MET A 423 -18.11 -12.75 11.34
CA MET A 423 -19.07 -12.21 10.38
C MET A 423 -18.78 -12.64 8.95
N ILE A 424 -19.74 -12.42 8.07
CA ILE A 424 -19.55 -12.36 6.62
C ILE A 424 -20.11 -11.06 6.07
N LEU A 425 -19.65 -10.69 4.86
CA LEU A 425 -20.25 -9.60 4.10
C LEU A 425 -21.08 -10.19 2.94
N VAL A 426 -22.27 -9.64 2.73
CA VAL A 426 -23.12 -9.96 1.58
C VAL A 426 -23.23 -8.75 0.68
N GLU A 427 -22.72 -8.86 -0.55
CA GLU A 427 -22.81 -7.83 -1.56
C GLU A 427 -23.94 -8.14 -2.55
N PHE A 428 -24.94 -7.27 -2.63
CA PHE A 428 -26.00 -7.37 -3.64
C PHE A 428 -25.49 -6.77 -4.96
N VAL A 429 -25.22 -7.65 -5.93
CA VAL A 429 -24.75 -7.27 -7.28
C VAL A 429 -25.94 -7.11 -8.23
N LYS A 430 -25.75 -6.23 -9.24
CA LYS A 430 -26.76 -5.96 -10.27
C LYS A 430 -26.88 -7.10 -11.29
#